data_305905a0e05e8edba4f1804c47350cf8
#
_entry.id   305905a0e05e8edba4f1804c47350cf8
#
_cell.length_a   1.000
_cell.length_b   1.000
_cell.length_c   1.000
_cell.angle_alpha   90.00
_cell.angle_beta   90.00
_cell.angle_gamma   90.00
#
_symmetry.space_group_name_H-M   'P 1'
#
loop_
_entity.id
_entity.type
_entity.pdbx_description
1 polymer ?
#
loop_
_entity_poly.entity_id
_entity_poly.type
_entity_poly.pdbx_seq_one_letter_code
_entity_poly.pdbx_strand_id
1 'polypeptide(L)'
;MTRKSLVTSLTAGAAAAAFVGAAAAGVTSIAAGAGIASASPVLHAPVPAAPAPELEGALVSTLSALSGPGSFAGGKASFVQGGLGRIEARVADSGYANAAAKGYFPLSFTVADIDQNGPVVTANVTAAAASGAVATQPLTFIAGPSPTGWQLSKQSAMALMSAVG
;
A
#
# COMPACT_ATOMS: atom_id res chain seq x y z
N MET A 1 45.53 -0.51 24.79
CA MET A 1 44.14 0.02 24.65
C MET A 1 43.29 -1.02 23.97
N THR A 2 42.50 -1.76 24.73
CA THR A 2 41.83 -2.99 24.33
C THR A 2 40.41 -2.65 23.89
N ARG A 3 40.08 -2.84 22.61
CA ARG A 3 38.71 -2.68 22.10
C ARG A 3 37.97 -3.99 22.28
N LYS A 4 36.94 -3.98 23.13
CA LYS A 4 36.02 -5.09 23.31
C LYS A 4 34.93 -5.01 22.20
N SER A 5 34.89 -6.02 21.32
CA SER A 5 33.81 -6.24 20.38
C SER A 5 32.66 -6.95 21.11
N LEU A 6 31.48 -6.31 21.12
CA LEU A 6 30.24 -6.95 21.55
C LEU A 6 29.57 -7.56 20.31
N VAL A 7 29.55 -8.87 20.28
CA VAL A 7 28.80 -9.65 19.28
C VAL A 7 27.38 -9.86 19.86
N THR A 8 26.40 -9.21 19.27
CA THR A 8 24.98 -9.45 19.61
C THR A 8 24.40 -10.48 18.66
N SER A 9 24.19 -11.68 19.16
CA SER A 9 23.51 -12.76 18.47
C SER A 9 22.00 -12.50 18.43
N LEU A 10 21.43 -12.34 17.23
CA LEU A 10 19.99 -12.34 17.02
C LEU A 10 19.53 -13.79 16.86
N THR A 11 18.71 -14.24 17.79
CA THR A 11 18.01 -15.53 17.74
C THR A 11 16.73 -15.37 16.93
N ALA A 12 16.63 -16.07 15.81
CA ALA A 12 15.42 -16.17 15.01
C ALA A 12 14.43 -17.12 15.69
N GLY A 13 13.29 -16.59 16.13
CA GLY A 13 12.15 -17.37 16.62
C GLY A 13 11.13 -17.59 15.50
N ALA A 14 11.07 -18.80 14.95
CA ALA A 14 9.99 -19.23 14.06
C ALA A 14 8.81 -19.68 14.92
N ALA A 15 7.68 -18.97 14.87
CA ALA A 15 6.40 -19.42 15.43
C ALA A 15 5.47 -19.84 14.28
N ALA A 16 5.37 -21.16 14.07
CA ALA A 16 4.36 -21.75 13.22
C ALA A 16 3.06 -21.90 14.03
N ALA A 17 2.01 -21.19 13.69
CA ALA A 17 0.68 -21.39 14.21
C ALA A 17 -0.15 -22.22 13.21
N ALA A 18 -0.33 -23.50 13.52
CA ALA A 18 -1.26 -24.37 12.82
C ALA A 18 -2.66 -24.16 13.41
N PHE A 19 -3.62 -23.68 12.60
CA PHE A 19 -5.04 -23.68 12.96
C PHE A 19 -5.71 -24.93 12.41
N VAL A 20 -6.03 -25.84 13.30
CA VAL A 20 -6.88 -26.99 13.03
C VAL A 20 -8.33 -26.55 13.10
N GLY A 21 -9.07 -26.76 12.02
CA GLY A 21 -10.50 -26.51 11.95
C GLY A 21 -11.28 -27.52 12.81
N ALA A 22 -12.25 -27.00 13.55
CA ALA A 22 -13.30 -27.80 14.18
C ALA A 22 -14.64 -27.44 13.53
N ALA A 23 -15.17 -28.41 12.78
CA ALA A 23 -16.57 -28.42 12.37
C ALA A 23 -17.43 -28.82 13.57
N ALA A 24 -18.39 -28.01 13.95
CA ALA A 24 -19.44 -28.39 14.91
C ALA A 24 -20.80 -28.29 14.22
N ALA A 25 -21.42 -29.45 14.11
CA ALA A 25 -22.76 -29.63 13.60
C ALA A 25 -23.83 -29.21 14.62
N GLY A 26 -24.87 -28.59 14.11
CA GLY A 26 -26.26 -28.62 14.43
C GLY A 26 -26.75 -28.65 15.87
N VAL A 27 -27.61 -27.68 16.19
CA VAL A 27 -28.84 -27.94 16.98
C VAL A 27 -29.93 -26.97 16.49
N THR A 28 -30.96 -27.57 15.92
CA THR A 28 -32.26 -26.93 15.69
C THR A 28 -33.02 -26.84 17.01
N SER A 29 -33.36 -25.64 17.44
CA SER A 29 -34.40 -25.42 18.43
C SER A 29 -35.41 -24.42 17.87
N ILE A 30 -36.60 -24.96 17.60
CA ILE A 30 -37.80 -24.20 17.27
C ILE A 30 -38.38 -23.67 18.58
N ALA A 31 -38.37 -22.40 18.79
CA ALA A 31 -39.17 -21.73 19.79
C ALA A 31 -39.99 -20.64 19.08
N ALA A 32 -41.29 -20.89 18.96
CA ALA A 32 -42.27 -19.91 18.56
C ALA A 32 -42.44 -18.86 19.67
N GLY A 33 -42.08 -17.64 19.38
CA GLY A 33 -42.30 -16.48 20.23
C GLY A 33 -42.31 -15.22 19.36
N ALA A 34 -43.48 -14.60 19.23
CA ALA A 34 -43.63 -13.31 18.56
C ALA A 34 -42.81 -12.25 19.28
N GLY A 35 -41.93 -11.56 18.58
CA GLY A 35 -41.26 -10.41 19.15
C GLY A 35 -40.09 -9.93 18.31
N ILE A 36 -40.27 -8.69 17.77
CA ILE A 36 -39.21 -7.79 17.26
C ILE A 36 -38.14 -8.45 16.39
N ALA A 37 -38.25 -8.19 15.09
CA ALA A 37 -37.21 -8.49 14.13
C ALA A 37 -35.92 -7.74 14.51
N SER A 38 -35.06 -8.40 15.29
CA SER A 38 -33.67 -7.97 15.44
C SER A 38 -33.01 -8.18 14.08
N ALA A 39 -32.77 -7.08 13.37
CA ALA A 39 -31.95 -7.09 12.18
C ALA A 39 -30.59 -7.67 12.59
N SER A 40 -30.32 -8.92 12.23
CA SER A 40 -29.01 -9.51 12.39
C SER A 40 -28.01 -8.62 11.63
N PRO A 41 -26.91 -8.18 12.26
CA PRO A 41 -25.88 -7.48 11.53
C PRO A 41 -25.40 -8.41 10.41
N VAL A 42 -25.57 -7.98 9.17
CA VAL A 42 -24.99 -8.65 8.01
C VAL A 42 -23.49 -8.50 8.15
N LEU A 43 -22.83 -9.52 8.69
CA LEU A 43 -21.38 -9.61 8.64
C LEU A 43 -21.02 -9.73 7.17
N HIS A 44 -20.61 -8.61 6.58
CA HIS A 44 -19.98 -8.63 5.27
C HIS A 44 -18.68 -9.38 5.45
N ALA A 45 -18.67 -10.65 5.02
CA ALA A 45 -17.40 -11.36 4.88
C ALA A 45 -16.52 -10.54 3.93
N PRO A 46 -15.25 -10.28 4.28
CA PRO A 46 -14.34 -9.60 3.38
C PRO A 46 -14.33 -10.36 2.05
N VAL A 47 -14.61 -9.65 0.97
CA VAL A 47 -14.51 -10.23 -0.38
C VAL A 47 -13.06 -10.65 -0.57
N PRO A 48 -12.77 -11.90 -0.97
CA PRO A 48 -11.41 -12.32 -1.24
C PRO A 48 -10.79 -11.39 -2.29
N ALA A 49 -9.56 -10.95 -2.05
CA ALA A 49 -8.80 -10.21 -3.04
C ALA A 49 -8.58 -11.11 -4.26
N ALA A 50 -8.79 -10.57 -5.46
CA ALA A 50 -8.61 -11.28 -6.72
C ALA A 50 -7.36 -10.73 -7.44
N PRO A 51 -6.52 -11.60 -8.02
CA PRO A 51 -5.41 -11.15 -8.86
C PRO A 51 -5.92 -10.29 -10.03
N ALA A 52 -5.31 -9.15 -10.26
CA ALA A 52 -5.72 -8.19 -11.28
C ALA A 52 -4.52 -7.64 -12.08
N PRO A 53 -3.84 -8.53 -12.84
CA PRO A 53 -2.65 -8.14 -13.60
C PRO A 53 -2.92 -7.09 -14.69
N GLU A 54 -4.16 -6.96 -15.14
CA GLU A 54 -4.57 -5.95 -16.12
C GLU A 54 -4.45 -4.51 -15.60
N LEU A 55 -4.35 -4.33 -14.29
CA LEU A 55 -4.19 -3.01 -13.67
C LEU A 55 -2.75 -2.51 -13.67
N GLU A 56 -1.76 -3.37 -13.96
CA GLU A 56 -0.34 -3.02 -13.93
C GLU A 56 -0.03 -1.71 -14.65
N GLY A 57 -0.50 -1.58 -15.89
CA GLY A 57 -0.26 -0.38 -16.71
C GLY A 57 -0.80 0.92 -16.09
N ALA A 58 -1.99 0.87 -15.49
CA ALA A 58 -2.60 2.01 -14.84
C ALA A 58 -1.87 2.39 -13.54
N LEU A 59 -1.43 1.39 -12.76
CA LEU A 59 -0.68 1.61 -11.53
C LEU A 59 0.73 2.15 -11.82
N VAL A 60 1.43 1.61 -12.81
CA VAL A 60 2.73 2.12 -13.28
C VAL A 60 2.59 3.56 -13.77
N SER A 61 1.52 3.89 -14.50
CA SER A 61 1.26 5.26 -14.97
C SER A 61 1.03 6.23 -13.82
N THR A 62 0.33 5.80 -12.77
CA THR A 62 0.12 6.58 -11.54
C THR A 62 1.45 6.88 -10.84
N LEU A 63 2.31 5.87 -10.69
CA LEU A 63 3.63 6.02 -10.07
C LEU A 63 4.57 6.90 -10.91
N SER A 64 4.54 6.73 -12.22
CA SER A 64 5.32 7.55 -13.15
C SER A 64 4.89 9.02 -13.12
N ALA A 65 3.60 9.31 -12.99
CA ALA A 65 3.09 10.66 -12.83
C ALA A 65 3.55 11.29 -11.49
N LEU A 66 3.59 10.51 -10.42
CA LEU A 66 4.09 10.96 -9.11
C LEU A 66 5.61 11.21 -9.11
N SER A 67 6.38 10.38 -9.83
CA SER A 67 7.84 10.53 -9.95
C SER A 67 8.28 11.49 -11.05
N GLY A 68 7.39 11.90 -11.93
CA GLY A 68 7.65 12.85 -13.00
C GLY A 68 7.92 14.28 -12.51
N PRO A 69 8.17 15.21 -13.43
CA PRO A 69 8.34 16.62 -13.08
C PRO A 69 7.05 17.25 -12.56
N GLY A 70 7.14 18.29 -11.74
CA GLY A 70 6.00 19.01 -11.17
C GLY A 70 5.97 18.98 -9.65
N SER A 71 5.06 19.78 -9.07
CA SER A 71 4.91 19.94 -7.63
C SER A 71 3.74 19.09 -7.09
N PHE A 72 3.90 18.61 -5.86
CA PHE A 72 2.85 17.97 -5.09
C PHE A 72 1.76 18.95 -4.62
N ALA A 73 2.04 20.24 -4.60
CA ALA A 73 1.02 21.28 -4.40
C ALA A 73 0.14 21.51 -5.64
N GLY A 74 0.52 20.94 -6.79
CA GLY A 74 -0.16 21.09 -8.07
C GLY A 74 -0.72 19.76 -8.60
N GLY A 75 -0.42 19.44 -9.85
CA GLY A 75 -0.99 18.31 -10.57
C GLY A 75 -0.75 16.93 -9.95
N LYS A 76 0.35 16.74 -9.23
CA LYS A 76 0.64 15.47 -8.56
C LYS A 76 -0.31 15.16 -7.40
N ALA A 77 -0.93 16.17 -6.79
CA ALA A 77 -1.89 15.98 -5.72
C ALA A 77 -3.09 15.11 -6.13
N SER A 78 -3.49 15.16 -7.40
CA SER A 78 -4.61 14.34 -7.92
C SER A 78 -4.33 12.84 -7.92
N PHE A 79 -3.08 12.42 -7.88
CA PHE A 79 -2.67 11.01 -7.82
C PHE A 79 -2.53 10.49 -6.39
N VAL A 80 -2.78 11.32 -5.38
CA VAL A 80 -2.78 10.92 -3.96
C VAL A 80 -4.20 11.03 -3.42
N GLN A 81 -4.64 10.00 -2.72
CA GLN A 81 -5.98 9.96 -2.12
C GLN A 81 -6.19 11.14 -1.17
N GLY A 82 -7.24 11.92 -1.42
CA GLY A 82 -7.57 13.11 -0.63
C GLY A 82 -6.60 14.27 -0.82
N GLY A 83 -5.65 14.17 -1.76
CA GLY A 83 -4.61 15.17 -1.98
C GLY A 83 -3.62 15.27 -0.81
N LEU A 84 -2.74 16.25 -0.89
CA LEU A 84 -1.79 16.58 0.17
C LEU A 84 -2.08 17.99 0.71
N GLY A 85 -2.03 18.13 2.04
CA GLY A 85 -2.08 19.45 2.68
C GLY A 85 -0.85 20.29 2.31
N ARG A 86 -0.93 21.60 2.53
CA ARG A 86 0.16 22.55 2.16
C ARG A 86 1.51 22.18 2.77
N ILE A 87 1.52 21.71 4.01
CA ILE A 87 2.75 21.29 4.70
C ILE A 87 3.27 19.98 4.12
N GLU A 88 2.38 19.01 3.95
CA GLU A 88 2.70 17.70 3.37
C GLU A 88 3.26 17.84 1.94
N ALA A 89 2.64 18.70 1.12
CA ALA A 89 3.11 18.97 -0.24
C ALA A 89 4.52 19.57 -0.26
N ARG A 90 4.83 20.51 0.66
CA ARG A 90 6.18 21.09 0.79
C ARG A 90 7.22 20.04 1.20
N VAL A 91 6.88 19.17 2.15
CA VAL A 91 7.76 18.07 2.56
C VAL A 91 8.00 17.12 1.39
N ALA A 92 6.95 16.77 0.64
CA ALA A 92 7.05 15.92 -0.53
C ALA A 92 7.90 16.57 -1.64
N ASP A 93 7.71 17.86 -1.90
CA ASP A 93 8.51 18.62 -2.89
C ASP A 93 9.99 18.69 -2.48
N SER A 94 10.27 18.89 -1.18
CA SER A 94 11.64 18.89 -0.65
C SER A 94 12.29 17.50 -0.77
N GLY A 95 11.56 16.44 -0.41
CA GLY A 95 12.01 15.06 -0.58
C GLY A 95 12.31 14.71 -2.04
N TYR A 96 11.42 15.14 -2.94
CA TYR A 96 11.62 14.98 -4.38
C TYR A 96 12.88 15.73 -4.87
N ALA A 97 13.09 16.96 -4.45
CA ALA A 97 14.28 17.75 -4.82
C ALA A 97 15.58 17.09 -4.31
N ASN A 98 15.58 16.57 -3.08
CA ASN A 98 16.71 15.84 -2.51
C ASN A 98 17.00 14.55 -3.28
N ALA A 99 15.98 13.78 -3.65
CA ALA A 99 16.13 12.58 -4.46
C ALA A 99 16.65 12.89 -5.86
N ALA A 100 16.20 14.00 -6.46
CA ALA A 100 16.70 14.48 -7.74
C ALA A 100 18.19 14.88 -7.66
N ALA A 101 18.57 15.58 -6.59
CA ALA A 101 19.98 15.97 -6.35
C ALA A 101 20.89 14.74 -6.14
N LYS A 102 20.35 13.65 -5.58
CA LYS A 102 21.06 12.36 -5.43
C LYS A 102 21.14 11.54 -6.74
N GLY A 103 20.51 12.01 -7.82
CA GLY A 103 20.50 11.33 -9.12
C GLY A 103 19.62 10.10 -9.17
N TYR A 104 18.57 10.02 -8.34
CA TYR A 104 17.67 8.88 -8.34
C TYR A 104 16.70 8.87 -9.54
N PHE A 105 16.40 10.02 -10.12
CA PHE A 105 15.52 10.13 -11.27
C PHE A 105 16.24 10.00 -12.61
N PRO A 106 15.58 9.45 -13.63
CA PRO A 106 14.24 8.91 -13.63
C PRO A 106 14.12 7.59 -12.85
N LEU A 107 12.94 7.35 -12.28
CA LEU A 107 12.59 6.07 -11.67
C LEU A 107 11.86 5.20 -12.69
N SER A 108 12.18 3.91 -12.72
CA SER A 108 11.38 2.88 -13.39
C SER A 108 10.65 2.04 -12.35
N PHE A 109 9.42 1.63 -12.68
CA PHE A 109 8.56 0.88 -11.77
C PHE A 109 8.19 -0.47 -12.37
N THR A 110 8.25 -1.50 -11.53
CA THR A 110 7.68 -2.82 -11.80
C THR A 110 6.64 -3.09 -10.71
N VAL A 111 5.45 -3.49 -11.11
CA VAL A 111 4.34 -3.78 -10.21
C VAL A 111 4.02 -5.26 -10.32
N ALA A 112 4.00 -5.96 -9.18
CA ALA A 112 3.74 -7.39 -9.10
C ALA A 112 2.74 -7.67 -7.96
N ASP A 113 2.22 -8.90 -7.92
CA ASP A 113 1.29 -9.36 -6.88
C ASP A 113 0.13 -8.38 -6.68
N ILE A 114 -0.55 -8.06 -7.79
CA ILE A 114 -1.66 -7.11 -7.81
C ILE A 114 -2.92 -7.83 -7.35
N ASP A 115 -3.41 -7.46 -6.18
CA ASP A 115 -4.63 -7.99 -5.60
C ASP A 115 -5.68 -6.88 -5.49
N GLN A 116 -6.84 -7.10 -6.12
CA GLN A 116 -7.96 -6.16 -6.09
C GLN A 116 -9.04 -6.61 -5.11
N ASN A 117 -9.47 -5.68 -4.26
CA ASN A 117 -10.62 -5.84 -3.39
C ASN A 117 -11.55 -4.63 -3.55
N GLY A 118 -12.51 -4.75 -4.46
CA GLY A 118 -13.40 -3.65 -4.81
C GLY A 118 -12.63 -2.41 -5.31
N PRO A 119 -12.79 -1.24 -4.68
CA PRO A 119 -12.11 -0.02 -5.10
C PRO A 119 -10.64 0.06 -4.62
N VAL A 120 -10.17 -0.92 -3.87
CA VAL A 120 -8.82 -0.95 -3.28
C VAL A 120 -7.98 -1.99 -4.01
N VAL A 121 -6.75 -1.61 -4.33
CA VAL A 121 -5.74 -2.51 -4.92
C VAL A 121 -4.49 -2.45 -4.04
N THR A 122 -3.94 -3.61 -3.74
CA THR A 122 -2.61 -3.75 -3.13
C THR A 122 -1.67 -4.38 -4.14
N ALA A 123 -0.44 -3.92 -4.19
CA ALA A 123 0.57 -4.47 -5.08
C ALA A 123 1.98 -4.29 -4.51
N ASN A 124 2.88 -5.21 -4.85
CA ASN A 124 4.30 -5.05 -4.59
C ASN A 124 4.93 -4.21 -5.69
N VAL A 125 5.44 -3.05 -5.32
CA VAL A 125 6.07 -2.11 -6.25
C VAL A 125 7.57 -2.10 -6.04
N THR A 126 8.31 -2.38 -7.11
CA THR A 126 9.75 -2.23 -7.18
C THR A 126 10.08 -0.96 -7.96
N ALA A 127 10.75 -0.02 -7.31
CA ALA A 127 11.28 1.18 -7.93
C ALA A 127 12.79 1.01 -8.14
N ALA A 128 13.24 1.22 -9.36
CA ALA A 128 14.67 1.24 -9.71
C ALA A 128 15.06 2.66 -10.13
N ALA A 129 16.08 3.20 -9.48
CA ALA A 129 16.64 4.52 -9.76
C ALA A 129 17.70 4.46 -10.87
N ALA A 130 17.89 5.56 -11.57
CA ALA A 130 18.95 5.71 -12.57
C ALA A 130 20.36 5.48 -11.96
N SER A 131 20.53 5.75 -10.67
CA SER A 131 21.76 5.47 -9.91
C SER A 131 22.01 3.98 -9.64
N GLY A 132 21.09 3.09 -10.00
CA GLY A 132 21.15 1.65 -9.72
C GLY A 132 20.57 1.24 -8.36
N ALA A 133 20.08 2.17 -7.53
CA ALA A 133 19.40 1.86 -6.29
C ALA A 133 18.03 1.23 -6.59
N VAL A 134 17.68 0.16 -5.87
CA VAL A 134 16.41 -0.56 -6.03
C VAL A 134 15.73 -0.68 -4.67
N ALA A 135 14.44 -0.41 -4.62
CA ALA A 135 13.63 -0.58 -3.43
C ALA A 135 12.29 -1.23 -3.79
N THR A 136 11.86 -2.21 -2.99
CA THR A 136 10.56 -2.88 -3.15
C THR A 136 9.73 -2.69 -1.90
N GLN A 137 8.47 -2.32 -2.07
CA GLN A 137 7.53 -2.20 -0.95
C GLN A 137 6.09 -2.42 -1.41
N PRO A 138 5.21 -2.90 -0.50
CA PRO A 138 3.79 -3.02 -0.77
C PRO A 138 3.15 -1.63 -0.76
N LEU A 139 2.39 -1.31 -1.79
CA LEU A 139 1.64 -0.07 -1.91
C LEU A 139 0.14 -0.36 -2.06
N THR A 140 -0.66 0.54 -1.52
CA THR A 140 -2.12 0.50 -1.66
C THR A 140 -2.57 1.62 -2.56
N PHE A 141 -3.37 1.25 -3.57
CA PHE A 141 -4.00 2.18 -4.50
C PHE A 141 -5.51 2.15 -4.29
N ILE A 142 -6.17 3.24 -4.58
CA ILE A 142 -7.61 3.40 -4.42
C ILE A 142 -8.16 3.96 -5.72
N ALA A 143 -9.26 3.39 -6.21
CA ALA A 143 -9.98 3.94 -7.36
C ALA A 143 -10.44 5.37 -7.04
N GLY A 144 -10.13 6.32 -7.91
CA GLY A 144 -10.40 7.72 -7.64
C GLY A 144 -10.29 8.61 -8.89
N PRO A 145 -10.62 9.89 -8.74
CA PRO A 145 -10.73 10.84 -9.86
C PRO A 145 -9.35 11.34 -10.35
N SER A 146 -8.41 10.43 -10.55
CA SER A 146 -7.12 10.75 -11.19
C SER A 146 -7.19 10.47 -12.69
N PRO A 147 -6.28 11.02 -13.50
CA PRO A 147 -6.20 10.74 -14.93
C PRO A 147 -6.03 9.25 -15.27
N THR A 148 -5.46 8.46 -14.36
CA THR A 148 -5.28 7.01 -14.51
C THR A 148 -6.42 6.19 -13.92
N GLY A 149 -7.39 6.82 -13.24
CA GLY A 149 -8.45 6.16 -12.49
C GLY A 149 -8.00 5.63 -11.12
N TRP A 150 -6.71 5.73 -10.78
CA TRP A 150 -6.13 5.21 -9.55
C TRP A 150 -5.35 6.29 -8.81
N GLN A 151 -5.46 6.28 -7.49
CA GLN A 151 -4.72 7.16 -6.59
C GLN A 151 -3.91 6.32 -5.62
N LEU A 152 -2.71 6.76 -5.29
CA LEU A 152 -1.94 6.16 -4.21
C LEU A 152 -2.59 6.52 -2.87
N SER A 153 -2.77 5.56 -1.98
CA SER A 153 -3.29 5.85 -0.64
C SER A 153 -2.36 6.83 0.08
N LYS A 154 -2.92 7.70 0.92
CA LYS A 154 -2.13 8.69 1.66
C LYS A 154 -1.05 8.03 2.53
N GLN A 155 -1.37 6.90 3.13
CA GLN A 155 -0.42 6.12 3.95
C GLN A 155 0.75 5.61 3.11
N SER A 156 0.48 5.03 1.92
CA SER A 156 1.53 4.56 1.02
C SER A 156 2.37 5.70 0.47
N ALA A 157 1.75 6.86 0.18
CA ALA A 157 2.48 8.05 -0.23
C ALA A 157 3.46 8.54 0.85
N MET A 158 3.03 8.55 2.11
CA MET A 158 3.90 8.92 3.24
C MET A 158 5.02 7.90 3.47
N ALA A 159 4.73 6.60 3.33
CA ALA A 159 5.75 5.55 3.43
C ALA A 159 6.82 5.70 2.35
N LEU A 160 6.43 6.00 1.10
CA LEU A 160 7.36 6.29 0.01
C LEU A 160 8.24 7.50 0.32
N MET A 161 7.66 8.59 0.80
CA MET A 161 8.42 9.80 1.17
C MET A 161 9.44 9.53 2.27
N SER A 162 9.08 8.71 3.26
CA SER A 162 9.99 8.31 4.34
C SER A 162 11.13 7.41 3.88
N ALA A 163 10.94 6.64 2.81
CA ALA A 163 11.96 5.74 2.26
C ALA A 163 13.00 6.49 1.41
N VAL A 164 12.71 7.70 0.94
CA VAL A 164 13.56 8.51 0.04
C VAL A 164 14.31 9.63 0.79
N GLY A 165 13.88 9.96 2.02
CA GLY A 165 14.49 10.99 2.90
C GLY A 165 15.63 10.41 3.72
#